data_5a81dc2551464ce98f181d226dfe7692
#
_entry.id   5a81dc2551464ce98f181d226dfe7692
#
_cell.length_a   1.000
_cell.length_b   1.000
_cell.length_c   1.000
_cell.angle_alpha   90.00
_cell.angle_beta   90.00
_cell.angle_gamma   90.00
#
_symmetry.space_group_name_H-M   'P 1'
#
loop_
_entity.id
_entity.type
_entity.pdbx_description
1 polymer ?
#
loop_
_entity_poly.entity_id
_entity_poly.type
_entity_poly.pdbx_seq_one_letter_code
_entity_poly.pdbx_strand_id
1 'polypeptide(L)'
;TPASTPPAPPPEPSGAASAKAGDTFRDCPDCGEVVVVPAGSFQMGSASEFENPVHNVKIEKPFAIGRHEVTFDEWDQCVEEGGCKHRPDDRDWGRGDRPVINVSWLDAKTFVTWLSQKTGKTYRLPSEAEWEYAARGGATTPYWWGRDIGVRQANCRDCKTDSPQQTLPVGSFKANQFGLFDTAGNAAEWVEDCWNDNYRGAPANGTAWQTGQCRLRVLRGGAFDSQARYLRSQSRFRYDSDVRFSANGFRVLRELQ
;
A
#
# COMPACT_ATOMS: atom_id res chain seq x y z
N THR A 1 -0.32 -58.12 -5.79
CA THR A 1 -0.20 -56.76 -6.42
C THR A 1 0.43 -55.82 -5.42
N PRO A 2 1.60 -55.22 -5.69
CA PRO A 2 2.20 -54.21 -4.81
C PRO A 2 1.42 -52.88 -4.94
N ALA A 3 1.12 -52.28 -3.80
CA ALA A 3 0.48 -50.98 -3.71
C ALA A 3 1.44 -49.88 -4.23
N SER A 4 0.98 -49.09 -5.18
CA SER A 4 1.73 -47.94 -5.69
C SER A 4 1.76 -46.80 -4.64
N THR A 5 2.94 -46.38 -4.30
CA THR A 5 3.20 -45.20 -3.44
C THR A 5 2.68 -43.91 -4.14
N PRO A 6 1.94 -43.05 -3.46
CA PRO A 6 1.50 -41.78 -4.05
C PRO A 6 2.72 -40.91 -4.41
N PRO A 7 2.64 -40.09 -5.48
CA PRO A 7 3.72 -39.19 -5.86
C PRO A 7 3.98 -38.12 -4.77
N ALA A 8 5.25 -37.81 -4.57
CA ALA A 8 5.67 -36.76 -3.64
C ALA A 8 5.08 -35.41 -4.05
N PRO A 9 4.71 -34.54 -3.10
CA PRO A 9 4.23 -33.20 -3.41
C PRO A 9 5.32 -32.41 -4.14
N PRO A 10 4.97 -31.46 -5.03
CA PRO A 10 5.94 -30.62 -5.71
C PRO A 10 6.72 -29.79 -4.68
N PRO A 11 8.02 -29.50 -4.96
CA PRO A 11 8.84 -28.70 -4.05
C PRO A 11 8.21 -27.31 -3.85
N GLU A 12 8.11 -26.89 -2.59
CA GLU A 12 7.70 -25.52 -2.24
C GLU A 12 8.64 -24.51 -2.88
N PRO A 13 8.15 -23.37 -3.41
CA PRO A 13 9.01 -22.33 -3.90
C PRO A 13 9.81 -21.71 -2.74
N SER A 14 11.12 -21.99 -2.72
CA SER A 14 12.08 -21.58 -1.69
C SER A 14 12.50 -20.11 -1.85
N GLY A 15 11.53 -19.17 -1.86
CA GLY A 15 11.82 -17.76 -2.12
C GLY A 15 11.94 -16.84 -0.89
N ALA A 16 11.39 -17.24 0.26
CA ALA A 16 11.18 -16.28 1.36
C ALA A 16 12.24 -16.28 2.47
N ALA A 17 13.06 -17.30 2.60
CA ALA A 17 14.00 -17.45 3.73
C ALA A 17 15.32 -16.67 3.58
N SER A 18 15.59 -16.04 2.44
CA SER A 18 16.81 -15.25 2.19
C SER A 18 16.59 -13.97 1.38
N ALA A 19 15.38 -13.46 1.32
CA ALA A 19 15.05 -12.27 0.54
C ALA A 19 15.77 -11.03 1.08
N LYS A 20 16.52 -10.35 0.21
CA LYS A 20 17.29 -9.14 0.53
C LYS A 20 16.47 -7.89 0.21
N ALA A 21 16.80 -6.78 0.85
CA ALA A 21 16.22 -5.48 0.53
C ALA A 21 16.30 -5.20 -0.97
N GLY A 22 15.15 -4.82 -1.56
CA GLY A 22 14.98 -4.57 -2.99
C GLY A 22 14.63 -5.81 -3.84
N ASP A 23 14.71 -7.03 -3.29
CA ASP A 23 14.24 -8.22 -4.01
C ASP A 23 12.72 -8.14 -4.22
N THR A 24 12.27 -8.55 -5.40
CA THR A 24 10.84 -8.63 -5.73
C THR A 24 10.41 -10.06 -5.95
N PHE A 25 9.20 -10.40 -5.56
CA PHE A 25 8.64 -11.73 -5.76
C PHE A 25 7.10 -11.71 -5.75
N ARG A 26 6.51 -12.87 -6.10
CA ARG A 26 5.08 -13.16 -6.01
C ARG A 26 4.88 -14.46 -5.25
N ASP A 27 3.91 -14.51 -4.34
CA ASP A 27 3.58 -15.76 -3.63
C ASP A 27 2.65 -16.68 -4.44
N CYS A 28 2.07 -16.19 -5.54
CA CYS A 28 1.33 -16.99 -6.53
C CYS A 28 1.41 -16.34 -7.93
N PRO A 29 1.11 -17.09 -9.02
CA PRO A 29 1.22 -16.58 -10.40
C PRO A 29 0.43 -15.30 -10.65
N ASP A 30 -0.77 -15.22 -10.09
CA ASP A 30 -1.71 -14.10 -10.29
C ASP A 30 -1.72 -13.12 -9.11
N CYS A 31 -0.84 -13.31 -8.11
CA CYS A 31 -0.69 -12.37 -7.02
C CYS A 31 0.08 -11.13 -7.46
N GLY A 32 -0.19 -9.99 -6.82
CA GLY A 32 0.60 -8.78 -6.98
C GLY A 32 2.07 -8.98 -6.60
N GLU A 33 2.94 -8.26 -7.29
CA GLU A 33 4.36 -8.25 -6.98
C GLU A 33 4.62 -7.45 -5.70
N VAL A 34 5.40 -8.03 -4.80
CA VAL A 34 5.84 -7.36 -3.57
C VAL A 34 7.35 -7.11 -3.64
N VAL A 35 7.81 -6.06 -2.96
CA VAL A 35 9.24 -5.71 -2.84
C VAL A 35 9.65 -5.73 -1.37
N VAL A 36 10.84 -6.24 -1.09
CA VAL A 36 11.39 -6.33 0.27
C VAL A 36 11.93 -4.97 0.71
N VAL A 37 11.38 -4.44 1.79
CA VAL A 37 11.80 -3.21 2.46
C VAL A 37 12.64 -3.58 3.68
N PRO A 38 13.85 -3.02 3.85
CA PRO A 38 14.74 -3.37 4.97
C PRO A 38 14.21 -2.86 6.31
N ALA A 39 14.64 -3.48 7.41
CA ALA A 39 14.53 -2.89 8.73
C ALA A 39 15.33 -1.57 8.80
N GLY A 40 14.92 -0.65 9.67
CA GLY A 40 15.60 0.63 9.80
C GLY A 40 14.87 1.59 10.72
N SER A 41 15.28 2.86 10.72
CA SER A 41 14.64 3.91 11.50
C SER A 41 14.50 5.18 10.67
N PHE A 42 13.45 5.96 10.94
CA PHE A 42 13.22 7.22 10.24
C PHE A 42 12.48 8.22 11.13
N GLN A 43 12.48 9.47 10.71
CA GLN A 43 11.68 10.53 11.32
C GLN A 43 10.31 10.58 10.63
N MET A 44 9.27 10.13 11.34
CA MET A 44 7.89 10.13 10.86
C MET A 44 7.22 11.47 11.11
N GLY A 45 6.41 11.92 10.16
CA GLY A 45 5.61 13.12 10.29
C GLY A 45 6.29 14.40 9.82
N SER A 46 5.68 15.54 10.16
CA SER A 46 6.16 16.90 9.87
C SER A 46 5.66 17.89 10.92
N ALA A 47 5.96 19.18 10.73
CA ALA A 47 5.43 20.25 11.58
C ALA A 47 3.99 20.66 11.25
N SER A 48 3.39 20.09 10.20
CA SER A 48 2.02 20.41 9.77
C SER A 48 0.98 19.87 10.75
N GLU A 49 -0.21 20.48 10.71
CA GLU A 49 -1.36 19.97 11.44
C GLU A 49 -1.61 18.49 11.08
N PHE A 50 -2.03 17.69 12.04
CA PHE A 50 -2.23 16.23 11.95
C PHE A 50 -0.97 15.39 11.73
N GLU A 51 0.17 15.98 11.31
CA GLU A 51 1.41 15.27 11.02
C GLU A 51 2.47 15.43 12.12
N ASN A 52 2.13 16.10 13.24
CA ASN A 52 3.05 16.42 14.34
C ASN A 52 2.74 15.60 15.62
N PRO A 53 3.68 15.51 16.56
CA PRO A 53 5.08 15.89 16.43
C PRO A 53 5.87 14.94 15.51
N VAL A 54 6.93 15.45 14.92
CA VAL A 54 7.94 14.58 14.28
C VAL A 54 8.53 13.69 15.37
N HIS A 55 8.61 12.41 15.11
CA HIS A 55 9.11 11.42 16.07
C HIS A 55 9.89 10.31 15.37
N ASN A 56 10.79 9.68 16.12
CA ASN A 56 11.56 8.57 15.58
C ASN A 56 10.75 7.28 15.63
N VAL A 57 10.68 6.57 14.52
CA VAL A 57 10.07 5.24 14.41
C VAL A 57 11.14 4.24 13.98
N LYS A 58 11.15 3.07 14.63
CA LYS A 58 12.02 1.95 14.29
C LYS A 58 11.20 0.83 13.67
N ILE A 59 11.50 0.52 12.44
CA ILE A 59 11.01 -0.70 11.75
C ILE A 59 11.95 -1.84 12.13
N GLU A 60 11.50 -2.70 13.03
CA GLU A 60 12.37 -3.69 13.68
C GLU A 60 12.75 -4.86 12.76
N LYS A 61 11.87 -5.23 11.84
CA LYS A 61 12.05 -6.36 10.93
C LYS A 61 11.84 -5.92 9.49
N PRO A 62 12.54 -6.52 8.52
CA PRO A 62 12.19 -6.33 7.13
C PRO A 62 10.77 -6.86 6.85
N PHE A 63 10.10 -6.28 5.87
CA PHE A 63 8.79 -6.72 5.39
C PHE A 63 8.75 -6.63 3.87
N ALA A 64 7.80 -7.30 3.24
CA ALA A 64 7.54 -7.07 1.83
C ALA A 64 6.23 -6.30 1.67
N ILE A 65 6.18 -5.37 0.71
CA ILE A 65 5.01 -4.51 0.47
C ILE A 65 4.69 -4.51 -1.02
N GLY A 66 3.41 -4.38 -1.35
CA GLY A 66 2.97 -4.27 -2.74
C GLY A 66 3.78 -3.22 -3.48
N ARG A 67 4.42 -3.63 -4.56
CA ARG A 67 5.22 -2.75 -5.41
C ARG A 67 4.37 -1.64 -6.02
N HIS A 68 3.10 -1.96 -6.24
CA HIS A 68 2.03 -1.10 -6.73
C HIS A 68 0.85 -1.12 -5.76
N GLU A 69 -0.13 -0.24 -5.99
CA GLU A 69 -1.47 -0.39 -5.44
C GLU A 69 -2.08 -1.71 -5.94
N VAL A 70 -3.00 -2.31 -5.19
CA VAL A 70 -3.78 -3.46 -5.67
C VAL A 70 -4.58 -3.04 -6.90
N THR A 71 -4.49 -3.83 -7.96
CA THR A 71 -5.15 -3.55 -9.24
C THR A 71 -6.56 -4.10 -9.33
N PHE A 72 -7.32 -3.65 -10.33
CA PHE A 72 -8.62 -4.24 -10.62
C PHE A 72 -8.51 -5.71 -11.01
N ASP A 73 -7.47 -6.13 -11.76
CA ASP A 73 -7.26 -7.55 -12.10
C ASP A 73 -7.11 -8.41 -10.85
N GLU A 74 -6.30 -7.97 -9.88
CA GLU A 74 -6.13 -8.67 -8.60
C GLU A 74 -7.42 -8.71 -7.78
N TRP A 75 -8.18 -7.61 -7.78
CA TRP A 75 -9.46 -7.52 -7.09
C TRP A 75 -10.51 -8.44 -7.72
N ASP A 76 -10.61 -8.44 -9.06
CA ASP A 76 -11.56 -9.25 -9.80
C ASP A 76 -11.31 -10.74 -9.55
N GLN A 77 -10.05 -11.14 -9.42
CA GLN A 77 -9.71 -12.50 -9.04
C GLN A 77 -10.21 -12.85 -7.62
N CYS A 78 -10.07 -11.94 -6.66
CA CYS A 78 -10.66 -12.13 -5.33
C CYS A 78 -12.18 -12.33 -5.41
N VAL A 79 -12.86 -11.60 -6.29
CA VAL A 79 -14.31 -11.74 -6.50
C VAL A 79 -14.65 -13.07 -7.16
N GLU A 80 -13.91 -13.49 -8.18
CA GLU A 80 -14.12 -14.74 -8.91
C GLU A 80 -13.92 -15.97 -8.01
N GLU A 81 -12.93 -15.90 -7.12
CA GLU A 81 -12.67 -16.95 -6.13
C GLU A 81 -13.59 -16.89 -4.89
N GLY A 82 -14.52 -15.92 -4.84
CA GLY A 82 -15.51 -15.79 -3.76
C GLY A 82 -14.96 -15.17 -2.47
N GLY A 83 -13.72 -14.67 -2.46
CA GLY A 83 -13.09 -13.97 -1.33
C GLY A 83 -13.67 -12.58 -1.12
N CYS A 84 -13.86 -11.85 -2.20
CA CYS A 84 -14.46 -10.51 -2.20
C CYS A 84 -15.88 -10.54 -2.77
N LYS A 85 -16.80 -9.81 -2.15
CA LYS A 85 -18.21 -9.74 -2.61
C LYS A 85 -18.52 -8.44 -3.35
N HIS A 86 -17.82 -7.36 -3.00
CA HIS A 86 -18.01 -6.07 -3.61
C HIS A 86 -17.44 -6.05 -5.04
N ARG A 87 -18.19 -5.50 -5.99
CA ARG A 87 -17.76 -5.24 -7.36
C ARG A 87 -17.64 -3.73 -7.54
N PRO A 88 -16.44 -3.14 -7.36
CA PRO A 88 -16.27 -1.71 -7.41
C PRO A 88 -16.45 -1.17 -8.84
N ASP A 89 -17.09 0.00 -8.92
CA ASP A 89 -17.24 0.79 -10.14
C ASP A 89 -15.87 1.37 -10.54
N ASP A 90 -15.49 1.18 -11.79
CA ASP A 90 -14.24 1.70 -12.38
C ASP A 90 -14.40 3.11 -12.99
N ARG A 91 -15.58 3.73 -12.85
CA ARG A 91 -15.91 5.06 -13.38
C ARG A 91 -15.81 5.18 -14.90
N ASP A 92 -15.94 4.09 -15.61
CA ASP A 92 -15.70 3.99 -17.06
C ASP A 92 -14.26 4.38 -17.48
N TRP A 93 -13.31 4.32 -16.52
CA TRP A 93 -11.89 4.60 -16.81
C TRP A 93 -11.13 3.35 -17.27
N GLY A 94 -11.73 2.18 -17.11
CA GLY A 94 -11.16 0.87 -17.39
C GLY A 94 -10.60 0.21 -16.13
N ARG A 95 -10.45 -1.10 -16.23
CA ARG A 95 -9.99 -2.00 -15.16
C ARG A 95 -8.54 -2.43 -15.40
N GLY A 96 -8.27 -3.71 -15.37
CA GLY A 96 -6.94 -4.26 -15.65
C GLY A 96 -5.91 -3.85 -14.61
N ASP A 97 -4.85 -3.27 -15.09
CA ASP A 97 -3.70 -2.80 -14.31
C ASP A 97 -3.90 -1.41 -13.65
N ARG A 98 -5.11 -0.84 -13.66
CA ARG A 98 -5.41 0.35 -12.87
C ARG A 98 -5.61 -0.01 -11.41
N PRO A 99 -5.26 0.90 -10.45
CA PRO A 99 -5.53 0.63 -9.05
C PRO A 99 -7.02 0.42 -8.82
N VAL A 100 -7.37 -0.57 -8.03
CA VAL A 100 -8.76 -0.74 -7.59
C VAL A 100 -9.17 0.48 -6.76
N ILE A 101 -10.29 1.09 -7.13
CA ILE A 101 -10.89 2.24 -6.47
C ILE A 101 -12.32 1.91 -6.02
N ASN A 102 -13.00 2.85 -5.36
CA ASN A 102 -14.33 2.61 -4.82
C ASN A 102 -14.38 1.40 -3.84
N VAL A 103 -13.30 1.21 -3.10
CA VAL A 103 -13.16 0.21 -2.04
C VAL A 103 -12.99 0.89 -0.67
N SER A 104 -13.66 0.36 0.33
CA SER A 104 -13.55 0.82 1.73
C SER A 104 -12.37 0.13 2.43
N TRP A 105 -12.04 0.61 3.63
CA TRP A 105 -11.08 -0.07 4.49
C TRP A 105 -11.53 -1.51 4.82
N LEU A 106 -12.84 -1.70 5.06
CA LEU A 106 -13.40 -3.03 5.31
C LEU A 106 -13.27 -3.96 4.11
N ASP A 107 -13.44 -3.43 2.89
CA ASP A 107 -13.23 -4.18 1.65
C ASP A 107 -11.75 -4.58 1.52
N ALA A 108 -10.82 -3.67 1.78
CA ALA A 108 -9.38 -3.94 1.76
C ALA A 108 -8.98 -5.01 2.78
N LYS A 109 -9.56 -5.00 3.99
CA LYS A 109 -9.38 -6.05 5.01
C LYS A 109 -9.87 -7.42 4.53
N THR A 110 -10.97 -7.44 3.80
CA THR A 110 -11.49 -8.68 3.19
C THR A 110 -10.51 -9.22 2.16
N PHE A 111 -9.97 -8.37 1.30
CA PHE A 111 -8.98 -8.74 0.28
C PHE A 111 -7.71 -9.35 0.91
N VAL A 112 -7.11 -8.70 1.89
CA VAL A 112 -5.87 -9.22 2.52
C VAL A 112 -6.11 -10.52 3.29
N THR A 113 -7.32 -10.74 3.80
CA THR A 113 -7.72 -12.01 4.42
C THR A 113 -7.80 -13.13 3.38
N TRP A 114 -8.46 -12.88 2.24
CA TRP A 114 -8.50 -13.82 1.12
C TRP A 114 -7.09 -14.13 0.60
N LEU A 115 -6.27 -13.10 0.37
CA LEU A 115 -4.91 -13.28 -0.14
C LEU A 115 -4.05 -14.11 0.81
N SER A 116 -4.21 -13.91 2.12
CA SER A 116 -3.53 -14.72 3.14
C SER A 116 -3.95 -16.19 3.08
N GLN A 117 -5.24 -16.46 2.92
CA GLN A 117 -5.76 -17.82 2.78
C GLN A 117 -5.29 -18.49 1.48
N LYS A 118 -5.32 -17.75 0.37
CA LYS A 118 -4.88 -18.24 -0.95
C LYS A 118 -3.40 -18.63 -0.96
N THR A 119 -2.55 -17.83 -0.33
CA THR A 119 -1.09 -18.02 -0.39
C THR A 119 -0.52 -18.82 0.78
N GLY A 120 -1.27 -18.97 1.87
CA GLY A 120 -0.76 -19.54 3.12
C GLY A 120 0.29 -18.63 3.80
N LYS A 121 0.36 -17.35 3.42
CA LYS A 121 1.26 -16.34 3.98
C LYS A 121 0.46 -15.26 4.70
N THR A 122 1.11 -14.51 5.59
CA THR A 122 0.43 -13.41 6.30
C THR A 122 0.46 -12.13 5.46
N TYR A 123 -0.70 -11.75 4.93
CA TYR A 123 -0.94 -10.47 4.27
C TYR A 123 -1.83 -9.59 5.14
N ARG A 124 -1.55 -8.31 5.18
CA ARG A 124 -2.32 -7.28 5.88
C ARG A 124 -2.18 -5.91 5.21
N LEU A 125 -2.93 -4.93 5.65
CA LEU A 125 -2.61 -3.55 5.33
C LEU A 125 -1.31 -3.13 6.03
N PRO A 126 -0.48 -2.27 5.44
CA PRO A 126 0.65 -1.68 6.14
C PRO A 126 0.16 -0.82 7.31
N SER A 127 0.94 -0.72 8.39
CA SER A 127 0.74 0.36 9.33
C SER A 127 1.04 1.70 8.67
N GLU A 128 0.52 2.79 9.23
CA GLU A 128 0.81 4.14 8.76
C GLU A 128 2.33 4.42 8.75
N ALA A 129 3.03 3.93 9.77
CA ALA A 129 4.47 4.07 9.89
C ALA A 129 5.24 3.25 8.85
N GLU A 130 4.83 2.00 8.60
CA GLU A 130 5.42 1.15 7.55
C GLU A 130 5.20 1.75 6.17
N TRP A 131 4.01 2.28 5.94
CA TRP A 131 3.68 2.96 4.68
C TRP A 131 4.56 4.20 4.45
N GLU A 132 4.67 5.11 5.45
CA GLU A 132 5.49 6.33 5.31
C GLU A 132 6.98 5.98 5.14
N TYR A 133 7.48 5.00 5.90
CA TYR A 133 8.86 4.51 5.75
C TYR A 133 9.15 4.01 4.33
N ALA A 134 8.26 3.16 3.81
CA ALA A 134 8.38 2.60 2.47
C ALA A 134 8.24 3.68 1.39
N ALA A 135 7.27 4.59 1.53
CA ALA A 135 7.02 5.68 0.59
C ALA A 135 8.20 6.65 0.50
N ARG A 136 8.87 6.96 1.62
CA ARG A 136 10.06 7.79 1.64
C ARG A 136 11.24 7.17 0.90
N GLY A 137 11.38 5.84 0.89
CA GLY A 137 12.52 5.18 0.27
C GLY A 137 13.88 5.67 0.80
N GLY A 138 13.95 6.09 2.08
CA GLY A 138 15.13 6.68 2.69
C GLY A 138 15.28 8.19 2.53
N ALA A 139 14.39 8.87 1.77
CA ALA A 139 14.42 10.32 1.61
C ALA A 139 13.91 11.05 2.86
N THR A 140 14.49 12.22 3.14
CA THR A 140 14.06 13.15 4.21
C THR A 140 13.26 14.33 3.66
N THR A 141 13.16 14.46 2.35
CA THR A 141 12.42 15.49 1.63
C THR A 141 10.91 15.24 1.64
N PRO A 142 10.07 16.25 1.33
CA PRO A 142 8.61 16.08 1.25
C PRO A 142 8.17 14.97 0.28
N TYR A 143 8.81 14.88 -0.87
CA TYR A 143 8.62 13.79 -1.83
C TYR A 143 9.89 12.95 -1.87
N TRP A 144 9.78 11.65 -2.21
CA TRP A 144 10.94 10.77 -2.28
C TRP A 144 11.96 11.20 -3.36
N TRP A 145 11.54 11.99 -4.37
CA TRP A 145 12.41 12.54 -5.42
C TRP A 145 12.94 13.94 -5.12
N GLY A 146 12.54 14.62 -4.04
CA GLY A 146 13.05 15.94 -3.68
C GLY A 146 12.06 16.84 -2.96
N ARG A 147 12.33 18.14 -3.01
CA ARG A 147 11.53 19.16 -2.29
C ARG A 147 10.29 19.60 -3.05
N ASP A 148 10.38 19.64 -4.37
CA ASP A 148 9.34 20.17 -5.24
C ASP A 148 8.62 19.04 -5.97
N ILE A 149 7.34 19.24 -6.26
CA ILE A 149 6.53 18.26 -7.00
C ILE A 149 7.09 18.01 -8.42
N GLY A 150 7.72 19.01 -9.02
CA GLY A 150 8.26 18.88 -10.37
C GLY A 150 7.19 18.80 -11.45
N VAL A 151 7.55 18.18 -12.57
CA VAL A 151 6.69 17.98 -13.72
C VAL A 151 6.64 16.49 -14.03
N ARG A 152 5.44 15.91 -14.16
CA ARG A 152 5.23 14.49 -14.50
C ARG A 152 5.95 13.51 -13.57
N GLN A 153 5.97 13.81 -12.26
CA GLN A 153 6.54 12.90 -11.26
C GLN A 153 5.50 11.97 -10.63
N ALA A 154 4.22 12.35 -10.68
CA ALA A 154 3.12 11.64 -10.08
C ALA A 154 1.81 11.99 -10.80
N ASN A 155 0.75 11.22 -10.59
CA ASN A 155 -0.60 11.50 -11.07
C ASN A 155 -1.37 12.29 -10.01
N CYS A 156 -1.55 13.60 -10.21
CA CYS A 156 -2.33 14.47 -9.34
C CYS A 156 -2.93 15.66 -10.11
N ARG A 157 -3.81 16.42 -9.46
CA ARG A 157 -4.53 17.55 -10.06
C ARG A 157 -3.63 18.59 -10.71
N ASP A 158 -2.52 18.93 -10.06
CA ASP A 158 -1.58 19.98 -10.46
C ASP A 158 -0.16 19.48 -10.74
N CYS A 159 -0.01 18.17 -10.96
CA CYS A 159 1.27 17.52 -11.28
C CYS A 159 1.75 17.75 -12.73
N LYS A 160 1.01 18.51 -13.52
CA LYS A 160 1.33 18.78 -14.94
C LYS A 160 1.54 17.51 -15.75
N THR A 161 0.71 16.52 -15.50
CA THR A 161 0.57 15.31 -16.32
C THR A 161 -0.47 15.57 -17.41
N ASP A 162 -0.36 14.90 -18.56
CA ASP A 162 -1.39 14.95 -19.60
C ASP A 162 -2.57 14.01 -19.27
N SER A 163 -2.63 13.52 -18.03
CA SER A 163 -3.66 12.62 -17.57
C SER A 163 -4.99 13.36 -17.45
N PRO A 164 -6.07 12.82 -17.99
CA PRO A 164 -7.41 13.25 -17.56
C PRO A 164 -7.52 12.99 -16.04
N GLN A 165 -8.36 13.76 -15.35
CA GLN A 165 -8.56 13.66 -13.88
C GLN A 165 -9.13 12.28 -13.49
N GLN A 166 -8.30 11.24 -13.61
CA GLN A 166 -8.62 9.84 -13.35
C GLN A 166 -7.35 9.07 -12.93
N THR A 167 -7.49 7.86 -12.41
CA THR A 167 -6.33 6.98 -12.16
C THR A 167 -5.64 6.62 -13.49
N LEU A 168 -4.37 6.27 -13.39
CA LEU A 168 -3.58 5.69 -14.49
C LEU A 168 -3.22 4.23 -14.16
N PRO A 169 -2.84 3.42 -15.16
CA PRO A 169 -2.21 2.13 -14.91
C PRO A 169 -1.09 2.25 -13.88
N VAL A 170 -1.01 1.29 -12.94
CA VAL A 170 0.03 1.30 -11.91
C VAL A 170 1.42 1.25 -12.55
N GLY A 171 2.41 1.89 -11.91
CA GLY A 171 3.77 1.95 -12.46
C GLY A 171 3.96 2.95 -13.60
N SER A 172 3.00 3.85 -13.84
CA SER A 172 3.10 4.89 -14.88
C SER A 172 4.21 5.90 -14.62
N PHE A 173 4.74 5.98 -13.43
CA PHE A 173 5.83 6.87 -13.01
C PHE A 173 7.02 6.08 -12.48
N LYS A 174 8.08 6.79 -12.05
CA LYS A 174 9.28 6.15 -11.52
C LYS A 174 9.03 5.56 -10.13
N ALA A 175 9.70 4.44 -9.86
CA ALA A 175 9.76 3.89 -8.51
C ALA A 175 10.69 4.71 -7.61
N ASN A 176 10.42 4.69 -6.29
CA ASN A 176 11.33 5.21 -5.29
C ASN A 176 12.55 4.27 -5.08
N GLN A 177 13.46 4.63 -4.18
CA GLN A 177 14.70 3.89 -3.93
C GLN A 177 14.47 2.48 -3.34
N PHE A 178 13.30 2.21 -2.78
CA PHE A 178 12.92 0.86 -2.33
C PHE A 178 12.17 0.07 -3.42
N GLY A 179 11.96 0.64 -4.61
CA GLY A 179 11.30 -0.02 -5.72
C GLY A 179 9.77 0.07 -5.71
N LEU A 180 9.18 0.96 -4.88
CA LEU A 180 7.73 1.19 -4.86
C LEU A 180 7.33 2.25 -5.87
N PHE A 181 6.24 1.99 -6.58
CA PHE A 181 5.59 2.91 -7.50
C PHE A 181 4.38 3.58 -6.84
N ASP A 182 3.97 4.72 -7.38
CA ASP A 182 2.72 5.43 -7.11
C ASP A 182 2.45 5.72 -5.62
N THR A 183 3.51 5.82 -4.79
CA THR A 183 3.40 6.24 -3.38
C THR A 183 3.07 7.73 -3.22
N ALA A 184 2.85 8.42 -4.32
CA ALA A 184 2.42 9.81 -4.39
C ALA A 184 1.43 9.97 -5.54
N GLY A 185 0.16 10.20 -5.24
CA GLY A 185 -0.91 10.34 -6.22
C GLY A 185 -1.49 9.02 -6.68
N ASN A 186 -2.16 9.01 -7.81
CA ASN A 186 -2.91 7.92 -8.40
C ASN A 186 -4.13 7.52 -7.56
N ALA A 187 -4.02 6.64 -6.57
CA ALA A 187 -5.06 6.38 -5.59
C ALA A 187 -4.54 6.60 -4.15
N ALA A 188 -5.34 7.22 -3.29
CA ALA A 188 -5.03 7.31 -1.88
C ALA A 188 -5.18 5.94 -1.21
N GLU A 189 -4.27 5.57 -0.33
CA GLU A 189 -4.13 4.22 0.16
C GLU A 189 -4.55 4.05 1.61
N TRP A 190 -5.49 3.14 1.84
CA TRP A 190 -5.87 2.72 3.18
C TRP A 190 -4.70 2.04 3.89
N VAL A 191 -4.48 2.43 5.15
CA VAL A 191 -3.54 1.77 6.06
C VAL A 191 -4.29 1.22 7.28
N GLU A 192 -3.62 0.43 8.11
CA GLU A 192 -4.25 -0.31 9.21
C GLU A 192 -4.74 0.61 10.36
N ASP A 193 -4.15 1.79 10.52
CA ASP A 193 -4.24 2.64 11.69
C ASP A 193 -5.61 3.30 11.88
N CYS A 194 -6.03 3.42 13.14
CA CYS A 194 -7.09 4.31 13.55
C CYS A 194 -6.64 5.77 13.44
N TRP A 195 -7.57 6.69 13.14
CA TRP A 195 -7.25 8.10 13.13
C TRP A 195 -6.98 8.65 14.53
N ASN A 196 -5.92 9.42 14.64
CA ASN A 196 -5.57 10.29 15.76
C ASN A 196 -5.17 11.66 15.20
N ASP A 197 -5.59 12.75 15.83
CA ASP A 197 -5.40 14.11 15.32
C ASP A 197 -3.93 14.57 15.33
N ASN A 198 -3.04 13.81 15.97
CA ASN A 198 -1.60 14.05 15.98
C ASN A 198 -0.87 12.77 16.40
N TYR A 199 0.46 12.78 16.38
CA TYR A 199 1.30 11.62 16.73
C TYR A 199 1.71 11.54 18.22
N ARG A 200 1.09 12.29 19.12
CA ARG A 200 1.37 12.17 20.56
C ARG A 200 0.90 10.82 21.09
N GLY A 201 1.85 9.98 21.50
CA GLY A 201 1.57 8.62 21.96
C GLY A 201 1.50 7.57 20.84
N ALA A 202 1.86 7.93 19.61
CA ALA A 202 1.96 6.98 18.51
C ALA A 202 3.01 5.88 18.79
N PRO A 203 2.79 4.64 18.34
CA PRO A 203 3.78 3.58 18.47
C PRO A 203 5.10 3.95 17.76
N ALA A 204 6.22 3.79 18.47
CA ALA A 204 7.55 4.10 17.93
C ALA A 204 8.25 2.88 17.30
N ASN A 205 7.59 1.73 17.29
CA ASN A 205 8.12 0.45 16.80
C ASN A 205 7.55 0.02 15.44
N GLY A 206 6.87 0.93 14.73
CA GLY A 206 6.29 0.66 13.43
C GLY A 206 4.98 -0.14 13.44
N THR A 207 4.47 -0.55 14.59
CA THR A 207 3.17 -1.23 14.67
C THR A 207 2.00 -0.27 14.41
N ALA A 208 0.90 -0.80 13.88
CA ALA A 208 -0.30 0.00 13.63
C ALA A 208 -0.90 0.57 14.93
N TRP A 209 -1.34 1.81 14.89
CA TRP A 209 -1.99 2.48 16.00
C TRP A 209 -3.47 2.11 16.07
N GLN A 210 -3.79 1.08 16.87
CA GLN A 210 -5.13 0.47 16.96
C GLN A 210 -6.05 1.15 18.00
N THR A 211 -5.67 2.33 18.52
CA THR A 211 -6.47 3.14 19.45
C THR A 211 -6.73 4.53 18.90
N GLY A 212 -7.74 5.22 19.42
CA GLY A 212 -8.18 6.52 18.95
C GLY A 212 -9.55 6.46 18.28
N GLN A 213 -9.77 7.23 17.22
CA GLN A 213 -11.03 7.28 16.49
C GLN A 213 -11.09 6.18 15.43
N CYS A 214 -11.26 4.91 15.85
CA CYS A 214 -11.14 3.74 14.96
C CYS A 214 -12.28 3.57 13.94
N ARG A 215 -13.37 4.34 14.03
CA ARG A 215 -14.34 4.47 12.96
C ARG A 215 -13.71 5.15 11.75
N LEU A 216 -12.80 6.10 12.00
CA LEU A 216 -12.00 6.76 10.97
C LEU A 216 -10.71 5.98 10.76
N ARG A 217 -10.35 5.74 9.51
CA ARG A 217 -9.11 5.09 9.12
C ARG A 217 -8.23 6.04 8.32
N VAL A 218 -6.93 5.87 8.48
CA VAL A 218 -5.94 6.71 7.82
C VAL A 218 -5.82 6.35 6.33
N LEU A 219 -5.68 7.38 5.50
CA LEU A 219 -5.33 7.32 4.09
C LEU A 219 -4.03 8.07 3.84
N ARG A 220 -3.22 7.55 2.92
CA ARG A 220 -1.89 8.07 2.61
C ARG A 220 -1.71 8.27 1.11
N GLY A 221 -0.70 9.04 0.71
CA GLY A 221 -0.25 9.20 -0.67
C GLY A 221 -0.96 10.29 -1.48
N GLY A 222 -2.20 10.64 -1.14
CA GLY A 222 -3.05 11.46 -2.00
C GLY A 222 -3.47 10.71 -3.26
N ALA A 223 -4.20 11.34 -4.16
CA ALA A 223 -4.78 10.71 -5.35
C ALA A 223 -4.69 11.61 -6.59
N PHE A 224 -5.17 11.11 -7.73
CA PHE A 224 -5.21 11.80 -9.02
C PHE A 224 -5.88 13.19 -8.97
N ASP A 225 -6.83 13.38 -8.05
CA ASP A 225 -7.59 14.62 -7.86
C ASP A 225 -7.05 15.51 -6.73
N SER A 226 -6.01 15.07 -6.02
CA SER A 226 -5.38 15.81 -4.92
C SER A 226 -4.46 16.91 -5.45
N GLN A 227 -4.35 18.00 -4.68
CA GLN A 227 -3.28 18.99 -4.92
C GLN A 227 -1.93 18.41 -4.51
N ALA A 228 -0.85 18.81 -5.20
CA ALA A 228 0.51 18.32 -4.97
C ALA A 228 0.95 18.34 -3.50
N ARG A 229 0.56 19.36 -2.73
CA ARG A 229 0.88 19.46 -1.31
C ARG A 229 0.39 18.29 -0.45
N TYR A 230 -0.61 17.56 -0.92
CA TYR A 230 -1.18 16.39 -0.23
C TYR A 230 -0.53 15.06 -0.65
N LEU A 231 0.42 15.09 -1.62
CA LEU A 231 1.17 13.94 -2.07
C LEU A 231 2.50 13.75 -1.31
N ARG A 232 2.84 14.65 -0.38
CA ARG A 232 4.04 14.50 0.44
C ARG A 232 3.99 13.19 1.21
N SER A 233 5.12 12.53 1.38
CA SER A 233 5.19 11.27 2.12
C SER A 233 4.61 11.36 3.53
N GLN A 234 4.60 12.57 4.15
CA GLN A 234 4.05 12.85 5.48
C GLN A 234 2.54 13.09 5.48
N SER A 235 1.95 13.42 4.32
CA SER A 235 0.55 13.82 4.26
C SER A 235 -0.36 12.67 4.63
N ARG A 236 -1.35 12.97 5.45
CA ARG A 236 -2.34 12.01 5.92
C ARG A 236 -3.75 12.58 5.78
N PHE A 237 -4.68 11.68 5.53
CA PHE A 237 -6.09 11.96 5.43
C PHE A 237 -6.90 10.87 6.13
N ARG A 238 -8.22 11.02 6.20
CA ARG A 238 -9.09 10.05 6.86
C ARG A 238 -10.48 10.00 6.21
N TYR A 239 -11.07 8.82 6.26
CA TYR A 239 -12.51 8.60 6.05
C TYR A 239 -13.03 7.57 7.03
N ASP A 240 -14.36 7.48 7.14
CA ASP A 240 -15.01 6.37 7.82
C ASP A 240 -14.60 5.04 7.14
N SER A 241 -14.42 3.99 7.95
CA SER A 241 -13.90 2.70 7.49
C SER A 241 -14.76 1.98 6.44
N ASP A 242 -16.01 2.41 6.26
CA ASP A 242 -16.98 1.86 5.30
C ASP A 242 -17.15 2.73 4.04
N VAL A 243 -16.47 3.90 3.97
CA VAL A 243 -16.57 4.80 2.82
C VAL A 243 -15.87 4.20 1.60
N ARG A 244 -16.60 4.16 0.50
CA ARG A 244 -16.11 3.83 -0.85
C ARG A 244 -16.05 5.10 -1.68
N PHE A 245 -14.86 5.48 -2.12
CA PHE A 245 -14.64 6.71 -2.87
C PHE A 245 -13.71 6.45 -4.07
N SER A 246 -13.97 7.14 -5.18
CA SER A 246 -13.27 6.92 -6.45
C SER A 246 -11.77 7.29 -6.44
N ALA A 247 -11.30 7.88 -5.37
CA ALA A 247 -9.89 8.22 -5.18
C ALA A 247 -9.19 7.32 -4.15
N ASN A 248 -9.89 6.33 -3.55
CA ASN A 248 -9.36 5.49 -2.49
C ASN A 248 -9.14 4.06 -2.98
N GLY A 249 -7.93 3.59 -2.81
CA GLY A 249 -7.47 2.23 -3.02
C GLY A 249 -6.62 1.77 -1.84
N PHE A 250 -5.70 0.84 -2.05
CA PHE A 250 -4.78 0.34 -1.03
C PHE A 250 -3.65 -0.46 -1.67
N ARG A 251 -2.59 -0.70 -0.89
CA ARG A 251 -1.59 -1.74 -1.19
C ARG A 251 -1.49 -2.73 -0.03
N VAL A 252 -0.96 -3.91 -0.31
CA VAL A 252 -0.80 -4.97 0.67
C VAL A 252 0.58 -4.94 1.31
N LEU A 253 0.70 -5.44 2.54
CA LEU A 253 1.97 -5.79 3.17
C LEU A 253 1.98 -7.29 3.46
N ARG A 254 3.11 -7.94 3.16
CA ARG A 254 3.39 -9.35 3.42
C ARG A 254 4.44 -9.45 4.52
N GLU A 255 4.14 -10.09 5.63
CA GLU A 255 5.09 -10.32 6.71
C GLU A 255 6.16 -11.33 6.30
N LEU A 256 7.42 -10.97 6.48
CA LEU A 256 8.55 -11.89 6.30
C LEU A 256 8.81 -12.63 7.62
N GLN A 257 8.96 -13.94 7.52
CA GLN A 257 9.27 -14.82 8.67
C GLN A 257 10.73 -14.73 9.04
#